data_2c9d62ba9fb6c2b95cfd0196ebe338a6
#
_entry.id   2c9d62ba9fb6c2b95cfd0196ebe338a6
#
_cell.length_a   1.000
_cell.length_b   1.000
_cell.length_c   1.000
_cell.angle_alpha   90.00
_cell.angle_beta   90.00
_cell.angle_gamma   90.00
#
_symmetry.space_group_name_H-M   'P 1'
#
loop_
_entity.id
_entity.type
_entity.pdbx_description
1 polymer ?
#
loop_
_entity_poly.entity_id
_entity_poly.type
_entity_poly.pdbx_seq_one_letter_code
_entity_poly.pdbx_strand_id
1 'polypeptide(L)'
;ERDSVIFDEVQYSWQLLAGLMFASAKSGGVLKVLDFGGSLGSTYYQNKKFLDRLDSLSWSIVEQKHFVDVGRADFEDERLKFYYDMESCIKKEKPNVLLLSSVLQYIEKPYELLDELLKNDFEFIVFDRTPFGFKDKDIIKLQTVPPSIYTASYPCWFFDLNTLLKYFENRYKIVEIF
;
A
#
# COMPACT_ATOMS: atom_id res chain seq x y z
N GLU A 1 0.24 -1.79 -15.45
CA GLU A 1 -1.06 -1.13 -15.43
C GLU A 1 -1.24 -0.46 -14.07
N ARG A 2 -1.86 0.69 -14.02
CA ARG A 2 -2.28 1.37 -12.79
C ARG A 2 -3.44 2.29 -13.14
N ASP A 3 -4.52 2.23 -12.35
CA ASP A 3 -5.72 3.04 -12.55
C ASP A 3 -6.28 2.92 -13.99
N SER A 4 -6.32 1.70 -14.51
CA SER A 4 -6.74 1.38 -15.88
C SER A 4 -5.85 1.96 -17.00
N VAL A 5 -4.69 2.51 -16.68
CA VAL A 5 -3.70 3.00 -17.64
C VAL A 5 -2.60 1.95 -17.83
N ILE A 6 -2.34 1.57 -19.08
CA ILE A 6 -1.22 0.71 -19.44
C ILE A 6 -0.01 1.59 -19.73
N PHE A 7 1.13 1.23 -19.16
CA PHE A 7 2.39 1.93 -19.38
C PHE A 7 3.30 1.08 -20.27
N ASP A 8 3.93 1.70 -21.26
CA ASP A 8 4.88 1.03 -22.16
C ASP A 8 6.22 0.73 -21.45
N GLU A 9 6.54 1.50 -20.40
CA GLU A 9 7.77 1.35 -19.63
C GLU A 9 7.47 1.24 -18.14
N VAL A 10 8.37 0.56 -17.41
CA VAL A 10 8.27 0.47 -15.95
C VAL A 10 8.67 1.80 -15.31
N GLN A 11 7.73 2.41 -14.60
CA GLN A 11 7.98 3.61 -13.82
C GLN A 11 8.30 3.22 -12.38
N TYR A 12 9.56 3.25 -11.98
CA TYR A 12 9.97 2.91 -10.63
C TYR A 12 9.59 3.98 -9.62
N SER A 13 9.01 3.57 -8.49
CA SER A 13 8.93 4.38 -7.28
C SER A 13 10.16 4.10 -6.42
N TRP A 14 11.24 4.86 -6.64
CA TRP A 14 12.52 4.63 -5.96
C TRP A 14 12.40 4.82 -4.44
N GLN A 15 11.59 5.77 -3.99
CA GLN A 15 11.35 6.03 -2.58
C GLN A 15 10.68 4.83 -1.91
N LEU A 16 9.63 4.30 -2.52
CA LEU A 16 8.95 3.10 -2.04
C LEU A 16 9.92 1.91 -2.00
N LEU A 17 10.66 1.69 -3.09
CA LEU A 17 11.64 0.61 -3.15
C LEU A 17 12.71 0.75 -2.07
N ALA A 18 13.23 1.96 -1.83
CA ALA A 18 14.17 2.23 -0.76
C ALA A 18 13.60 1.88 0.62
N GLY A 19 12.35 2.25 0.89
CA GLY A 19 11.65 1.89 2.13
C GLY A 19 11.50 0.37 2.31
N LEU A 20 11.10 -0.34 1.27
CA LEU A 20 10.98 -1.81 1.29
C LEU A 20 12.33 -2.50 1.50
N MET A 21 13.39 -2.04 0.82
CA MET A 21 14.75 -2.57 1.01
C MET A 21 15.29 -2.30 2.41
N PHE A 22 15.00 -1.10 2.96
CA PHE A 22 15.35 -0.77 4.35
C PHE A 22 14.65 -1.72 5.33
N ALA A 23 13.35 -1.94 5.16
CA ALA A 23 12.57 -2.85 5.99
C ALA A 23 13.14 -4.27 5.93
N SER A 24 13.42 -4.79 4.72
CA SER A 24 14.05 -6.09 4.52
C SER A 24 15.41 -6.18 5.24
N ALA A 25 16.27 -5.19 5.08
CA ALA A 25 17.58 -5.18 5.72
C ALA A 25 17.49 -5.17 7.26
N LYS A 26 16.51 -4.45 7.82
CA LYS A 26 16.27 -4.41 9.27
C LYS A 26 15.68 -5.72 9.81
N SER A 27 14.91 -6.45 9.00
CA SER A 27 14.30 -7.74 9.35
C SER A 27 15.16 -8.94 8.91
N GLY A 28 16.48 -8.77 8.83
CA GLY A 28 17.42 -9.86 8.52
C GLY A 28 17.26 -10.46 7.13
N GLY A 29 16.86 -9.67 6.13
CA GLY A 29 16.64 -10.11 4.75
C GLY A 29 15.21 -10.61 4.47
N VAL A 30 14.32 -10.56 5.46
CA VAL A 30 12.93 -10.98 5.33
C VAL A 30 12.07 -9.77 4.90
N LEU A 31 11.27 -9.95 3.86
CA LEU A 31 10.27 -8.97 3.41
C LEU A 31 8.93 -9.66 3.18
N LYS A 32 8.00 -9.47 4.10
CA LYS A 32 6.63 -9.97 4.02
C LYS A 32 5.67 -8.79 4.01
N VAL A 33 5.17 -8.43 2.84
CA VAL A 33 4.33 -7.25 2.63
C VAL A 33 2.86 -7.62 2.69
N LEU A 34 2.08 -6.88 3.47
CA LEU A 34 0.65 -6.74 3.28
C LEU A 34 0.41 -5.45 2.50
N ASP A 35 -0.01 -5.57 1.26
CA ASP A 35 -0.37 -4.47 0.36
C ASP A 35 -1.88 -4.29 0.37
N PHE A 36 -2.36 -3.33 1.15
CA PHE A 36 -3.79 -3.08 1.29
C PHE A 36 -4.29 -2.19 0.16
N GLY A 37 -5.25 -2.68 -0.61
CA GLY A 37 -5.73 -1.99 -1.81
C GLY A 37 -4.73 -2.06 -2.98
N GLY A 38 -3.93 -3.14 -3.06
CA GLY A 38 -2.85 -3.30 -4.03
C GLY A 38 -3.31 -3.67 -5.45
N SER A 39 -4.63 -3.63 -5.75
CA SER A 39 -5.20 -3.98 -7.04
C SER A 39 -4.74 -5.38 -7.51
N LEU A 40 -4.23 -5.51 -8.73
CA LEU A 40 -3.71 -6.76 -9.30
C LEU A 40 -2.18 -6.92 -9.12
N GLY A 41 -1.58 -6.20 -8.15
CA GLY A 41 -0.16 -6.33 -7.84
C GLY A 41 0.75 -5.40 -8.63
N SER A 42 0.24 -4.28 -9.12
CA SER A 42 1.03 -3.31 -9.91
C SER A 42 2.32 -2.91 -9.21
N THR A 43 2.25 -2.64 -7.91
CA THR A 43 3.42 -2.24 -7.10
C THR A 43 4.44 -3.37 -6.99
N TYR A 44 4.00 -4.62 -6.80
CA TYR A 44 4.86 -5.80 -6.80
C TYR A 44 5.58 -5.98 -8.13
N TYR A 45 4.83 -6.02 -9.24
CA TYR A 45 5.40 -6.21 -10.57
C TYR A 45 6.32 -5.07 -11.00
N GLN A 46 5.99 -3.83 -10.66
CA GLN A 46 6.83 -2.66 -10.93
C GLN A 46 8.21 -2.80 -10.31
N ASN A 47 8.30 -3.38 -9.11
CA ASN A 47 9.54 -3.53 -8.36
C ASN A 47 10.15 -4.93 -8.44
N LYS A 48 9.52 -5.88 -9.14
CA LYS A 48 9.86 -7.29 -9.20
C LYS A 48 11.35 -7.54 -9.49
N LYS A 49 11.94 -6.80 -10.41
CA LYS A 49 13.36 -6.91 -10.79
C LYS A 49 14.31 -6.83 -9.57
N PHE A 50 13.96 -6.01 -8.59
CA PHE A 50 14.75 -5.83 -7.37
C PHE A 50 14.30 -6.79 -6.27
N LEU A 51 12.99 -6.98 -6.12
CA LEU A 51 12.39 -7.86 -5.13
C LEU A 51 12.79 -9.32 -5.32
N ASP A 52 12.94 -9.78 -6.57
CA ASP A 52 13.36 -11.16 -6.91
C ASP A 52 14.77 -11.50 -6.41
N ARG A 53 15.56 -10.52 -5.98
CA ARG A 53 16.88 -10.72 -5.39
C ARG A 53 16.83 -11.04 -3.89
N LEU A 54 15.67 -10.92 -3.26
CA LEU A 54 15.49 -11.25 -1.86
C LEU A 54 15.25 -12.76 -1.70
N ASP A 55 15.98 -13.37 -0.77
CA ASP A 55 15.82 -14.80 -0.47
C ASP A 55 14.49 -15.10 0.23
N SER A 56 14.01 -14.17 1.06
CA SER A 56 12.76 -14.31 1.80
C SER A 56 11.80 -13.19 1.47
N LEU A 57 10.97 -13.41 0.44
CA LEU A 57 9.94 -12.48 -0.03
C LEU A 57 8.56 -13.15 -0.04
N SER A 58 7.57 -12.50 0.56
CA SER A 58 6.16 -12.74 0.27
C SER A 58 5.41 -11.41 0.12
N TRP A 59 4.47 -11.36 -0.82
CA TRP A 59 3.65 -10.19 -1.09
C TRP A 59 2.19 -10.59 -1.10
N SER A 60 1.42 -10.04 -0.18
CA SER A 60 0.03 -10.39 0.06
C SER A 60 -0.87 -9.19 -0.17
N ILE A 61 -1.74 -9.28 -1.14
CA ILE A 61 -2.68 -8.22 -1.49
C ILE A 61 -4.02 -8.51 -0.81
N VAL A 62 -4.51 -7.53 -0.07
CA VAL A 62 -5.88 -7.53 0.46
C VAL A 62 -6.70 -6.56 -0.36
N GLU A 63 -7.74 -7.07 -1.02
CA GLU A 63 -8.52 -6.30 -2.01
C GLU A 63 -9.98 -6.74 -2.10
N GLN A 64 -10.77 -5.97 -2.83
CA GLN A 64 -12.16 -6.27 -3.11
C GLN A 64 -12.30 -7.59 -3.90
N LYS A 65 -13.44 -8.26 -3.69
CA LYS A 65 -13.67 -9.61 -4.21
C LYS A 65 -13.32 -9.78 -5.69
N HIS A 66 -13.74 -8.87 -6.55
CA HIS A 66 -13.50 -9.00 -7.99
C HIS A 66 -12.00 -8.91 -8.37
N PHE A 67 -11.21 -8.10 -7.66
CA PHE A 67 -9.75 -8.07 -7.85
C PHE A 67 -9.10 -9.35 -7.34
N VAL A 68 -9.55 -9.84 -6.19
CA VAL A 68 -9.02 -11.09 -5.61
C VAL A 68 -9.33 -12.29 -6.51
N ASP A 69 -10.55 -12.37 -7.07
CA ASP A 69 -10.92 -13.47 -7.97
C ASP A 69 -10.02 -13.50 -9.22
N VAL A 70 -9.80 -12.36 -9.87
CA VAL A 70 -8.90 -12.22 -11.02
C VAL A 70 -7.44 -12.44 -10.62
N GLY A 71 -7.04 -11.83 -9.49
CA GLY A 71 -5.67 -11.96 -8.97
C GLY A 71 -5.27 -13.42 -8.74
N ARG A 72 -6.16 -14.21 -8.13
CA ARG A 72 -5.95 -15.64 -7.90
C ARG A 72 -5.94 -16.48 -9.19
N ALA A 73 -6.76 -16.09 -10.18
CA ALA A 73 -6.85 -16.84 -11.43
C ALA A 73 -5.63 -16.62 -12.33
N ASP A 74 -5.13 -15.38 -12.40
CA ASP A 74 -4.22 -14.97 -13.46
C ASP A 74 -2.85 -14.47 -12.99
N PHE A 75 -2.72 -14.07 -11.70
CA PHE A 75 -1.53 -13.37 -11.20
C PHE A 75 -0.86 -14.02 -9.99
N GLU A 76 -1.56 -14.88 -9.27
CA GLU A 76 -1.03 -15.52 -8.07
C GLU A 76 0.14 -16.45 -8.39
N ASP A 77 1.22 -16.34 -7.62
CA ASP A 77 2.40 -17.21 -7.74
C ASP A 77 2.90 -17.64 -6.34
N GLU A 78 4.10 -18.19 -6.25
CA GLU A 78 4.67 -18.63 -4.96
C GLU A 78 4.86 -17.48 -3.97
N ARG A 79 5.13 -16.27 -4.46
CA ARG A 79 5.45 -15.07 -3.66
C ARG A 79 4.29 -14.09 -3.57
N LEU A 80 3.42 -14.02 -4.58
CA LEU A 80 2.28 -13.11 -4.67
C LEU A 80 0.98 -13.84 -4.37
N LYS A 81 0.24 -13.37 -3.37
CA LYS A 81 -1.01 -13.98 -2.91
C LYS A 81 -2.11 -12.93 -2.77
N PHE A 82 -3.38 -13.35 -2.92
CA PHE A 82 -4.54 -12.47 -2.83
C PHE A 82 -5.52 -12.93 -1.76
N TYR A 83 -6.02 -11.97 -0.97
CA TYR A 83 -6.89 -12.19 0.17
C TYR A 83 -8.11 -11.28 0.12
N TYR A 84 -9.28 -11.81 0.50
CA TYR A 84 -10.53 -11.05 0.61
C TYR A 84 -10.58 -10.18 1.87
N ASP A 85 -9.81 -10.52 2.88
CA ASP A 85 -9.81 -9.84 4.18
C ASP A 85 -8.42 -9.87 4.84
N MET A 86 -8.22 -8.91 5.74
CA MET A 86 -6.96 -8.73 6.48
C MET A 86 -6.70 -9.86 7.47
N GLU A 87 -7.73 -10.35 8.15
CA GLU A 87 -7.58 -11.34 9.21
C GLU A 87 -6.98 -12.64 8.66
N SER A 88 -7.54 -13.14 7.56
CA SER A 88 -7.04 -14.32 6.86
C SER A 88 -5.61 -14.15 6.38
N CYS A 89 -5.31 -12.98 5.81
CA CYS A 89 -3.98 -12.64 5.33
C CYS A 89 -2.96 -12.64 6.48
N ILE A 90 -3.22 -11.87 7.53
CA ILE A 90 -2.30 -11.69 8.66
C ILE A 90 -2.06 -13.01 9.38
N LYS A 91 -3.12 -13.79 9.63
CA LYS A 91 -3.03 -15.09 10.30
C LYS A 91 -2.13 -16.07 9.54
N LYS A 92 -2.23 -16.08 8.21
CA LYS A 92 -1.51 -17.02 7.35
C LYS A 92 -0.10 -16.58 7.03
N GLU A 93 0.08 -15.33 6.60
CA GLU A 93 1.34 -14.84 6.03
C GLU A 93 2.24 -14.15 7.05
N LYS A 94 1.67 -13.63 8.15
CA LYS A 94 2.39 -12.90 9.20
C LYS A 94 3.30 -11.81 8.62
N PRO A 95 2.71 -10.82 7.92
CA PRO A 95 3.47 -9.76 7.29
C PRO A 95 4.20 -8.89 8.32
N ASN A 96 5.42 -8.47 8.00
CA ASN A 96 6.20 -7.52 8.81
C ASN A 96 6.12 -6.09 8.28
N VAL A 97 5.65 -5.91 7.04
CA VAL A 97 5.45 -4.59 6.42
C VAL A 97 4.00 -4.40 6.02
N LEU A 98 3.39 -3.30 6.46
CA LEU A 98 2.12 -2.80 5.93
C LEU A 98 2.42 -1.74 4.87
N LEU A 99 1.91 -1.93 3.67
CA LEU A 99 1.97 -0.96 2.58
C LEU A 99 0.58 -0.39 2.31
N LEU A 100 0.48 0.94 2.34
CA LEU A 100 -0.68 1.73 1.99
C LEU A 100 -0.31 2.65 0.81
N SER A 101 -0.40 2.11 -0.41
CA SER A 101 0.00 2.83 -1.62
C SER A 101 -1.22 3.34 -2.38
N SER A 102 -1.45 4.64 -2.37
CA SER A 102 -2.58 5.30 -3.06
C SER A 102 -3.96 4.75 -2.70
N VAL A 103 -4.19 4.37 -1.44
CA VAL A 103 -5.45 3.76 -0.99
C VAL A 103 -6.13 4.56 0.12
N LEU A 104 -5.37 5.01 1.13
CA LEU A 104 -5.95 5.60 2.35
C LEU A 104 -6.83 6.81 2.06
N GLN A 105 -6.48 7.61 1.06
CA GLN A 105 -7.23 8.80 0.66
C GLN A 105 -8.62 8.53 0.07
N TYR A 106 -8.91 7.29 -0.29
CA TYR A 106 -10.21 6.89 -0.86
C TYR A 106 -11.10 6.13 0.12
N ILE A 107 -10.61 5.88 1.32
CA ILE A 107 -11.36 5.22 2.39
C ILE A 107 -12.30 6.23 3.06
N GLU A 108 -13.57 5.87 3.21
CA GLU A 108 -14.58 6.74 3.83
C GLU A 108 -14.18 7.14 5.26
N LYS A 109 -13.65 6.19 6.02
CA LYS A 109 -13.23 6.35 7.42
C LYS A 109 -11.79 5.89 7.61
N PRO A 110 -10.82 6.68 7.17
CA PRO A 110 -9.42 6.25 7.11
C PRO A 110 -8.83 5.91 8.48
N TYR A 111 -9.19 6.63 9.53
CA TYR A 111 -8.69 6.36 10.88
C TYR A 111 -9.29 5.10 11.51
N GLU A 112 -10.57 4.77 11.21
CA GLU A 112 -11.15 3.49 11.64
C GLU A 112 -10.41 2.31 10.98
N LEU A 113 -10.06 2.43 9.70
CA LEU A 113 -9.22 1.44 9.02
C LEU A 113 -7.83 1.34 9.66
N LEU A 114 -7.19 2.48 9.96
CA LEU A 114 -5.89 2.49 10.62
C LEU A 114 -5.97 1.84 12.01
N ASP A 115 -7.03 2.08 12.79
CA ASP A 115 -7.24 1.42 14.08
C ASP A 115 -7.31 -0.10 13.93
N GLU A 116 -8.00 -0.61 12.90
CA GLU A 116 -8.08 -2.04 12.63
C GLU A 116 -6.71 -2.62 12.21
N LEU A 117 -6.01 -1.94 11.31
CA LEU A 117 -4.69 -2.35 10.85
C LEU A 117 -3.69 -2.39 12.00
N LEU A 118 -3.72 -1.38 12.87
CA LEU A 118 -2.79 -1.23 13.99
C LEU A 118 -3.09 -2.15 15.19
N LYS A 119 -4.15 -2.95 15.16
CA LYS A 119 -4.31 -4.07 16.10
C LYS A 119 -3.24 -5.15 15.88
N ASN A 120 -2.56 -5.11 14.74
CA ASN A 120 -1.52 -6.06 14.37
C ASN A 120 -0.14 -5.41 14.50
N ASP A 121 0.86 -6.24 14.79
CA ASP A 121 2.22 -5.78 15.06
C ASP A 121 3.07 -5.80 13.77
N PHE A 122 2.84 -4.81 12.90
CA PHE A 122 3.74 -4.58 11.78
C PHE A 122 5.04 -3.93 12.28
N GLU A 123 6.19 -4.41 11.81
CA GLU A 123 7.48 -3.79 12.12
C GLU A 123 7.64 -2.46 11.39
N PHE A 124 7.10 -2.38 10.16
CA PHE A 124 7.18 -1.20 9.31
C PHE A 124 5.82 -0.88 8.69
N ILE A 125 5.56 0.42 8.55
CA ILE A 125 4.41 0.94 7.79
C ILE A 125 4.96 1.88 6.73
N VAL A 126 4.52 1.69 5.49
CA VAL A 126 4.90 2.51 4.35
C VAL A 126 3.65 3.16 3.77
N PHE A 127 3.61 4.48 3.78
CA PHE A 127 2.63 5.27 3.05
C PHE A 127 3.27 5.72 1.74
N ASP A 128 2.65 5.39 0.63
CA ASP A 128 3.11 5.78 -0.70
C ASP A 128 1.97 6.49 -1.44
N ARG A 129 2.26 7.59 -2.12
CA ARG A 129 1.28 8.38 -2.89
C ARG A 129 0.04 8.77 -2.08
N THR A 130 0.23 9.08 -0.81
CA THR A 130 -0.82 9.61 0.07
C THR A 130 -0.75 11.14 0.03
N PRO A 131 -1.81 11.84 -0.38
CA PRO A 131 -1.75 13.30 -0.51
C PRO A 131 -1.85 14.00 0.85
N PHE A 132 -0.95 14.95 1.08
CA PHE A 132 -0.98 15.82 2.24
C PHE A 132 -1.41 17.24 1.86
N GLY A 133 -2.22 17.86 2.72
CA GLY A 133 -2.66 19.24 2.57
C GLY A 133 -1.71 20.24 3.23
N PHE A 134 -1.89 21.52 2.92
CA PHE A 134 -1.14 22.63 3.52
C PHE A 134 -1.89 23.30 4.69
N LYS A 135 -2.90 22.64 5.25
CA LYS A 135 -3.73 23.15 6.33
C LYS A 135 -3.56 22.23 7.52
N ASP A 136 -3.66 22.80 8.72
CA ASP A 136 -3.54 22.08 9.99
C ASP A 136 -4.78 21.19 10.30
N LYS A 137 -5.36 20.58 9.26
CA LYS A 137 -6.50 19.66 9.35
C LYS A 137 -6.68 18.85 8.09
N ASP A 138 -7.25 17.68 8.24
CA ASP A 138 -7.69 16.85 7.13
C ASP A 138 -8.84 17.52 6.37
N ILE A 139 -8.81 17.41 5.06
CA ILE A 139 -9.87 17.93 4.18
C ILE A 139 -10.22 16.89 3.11
N ILE A 140 -11.51 16.88 2.74
CA ILE A 140 -11.98 16.11 1.59
C ILE A 140 -12.13 17.05 0.41
N LYS A 141 -11.66 16.62 -0.76
CA LYS A 141 -11.90 17.29 -2.05
C LYS A 141 -12.51 16.31 -3.03
N LEU A 142 -13.22 16.84 -4.01
CA LEU A 142 -13.67 16.06 -5.15
C LEU A 142 -12.50 15.97 -6.15
N GLN A 143 -12.00 14.76 -6.35
CA GLN A 143 -11.03 14.47 -7.41
C GLN A 143 -11.78 14.15 -8.69
N THR A 144 -11.44 14.83 -9.78
CA THR A 144 -11.97 14.55 -11.11
C THR A 144 -10.89 13.96 -11.98
N VAL A 145 -11.16 12.79 -12.54
CA VAL A 145 -10.23 12.12 -13.48
C VAL A 145 -10.38 12.77 -14.85
N PRO A 146 -9.26 13.10 -15.53
CA PRO A 146 -9.32 13.63 -16.88
C PRO A 146 -10.05 12.69 -17.83
N PRO A 147 -10.97 13.19 -18.68
CA PRO A 147 -11.72 12.35 -19.62
C PRO A 147 -10.87 11.55 -20.61
N SER A 148 -9.61 11.96 -20.81
CA SER A 148 -8.62 11.21 -21.63
C SER A 148 -8.18 9.89 -20.98
N ILE A 149 -8.44 9.70 -19.68
CA ILE A 149 -8.18 8.46 -18.95
C ILE A 149 -9.49 7.69 -18.82
N TYR A 150 -10.44 8.22 -18.06
CA TYR A 150 -11.84 7.78 -17.96
C TYR A 150 -12.66 8.84 -17.23
N THR A 151 -13.97 8.86 -17.44
CA THR A 151 -14.85 9.85 -16.80
C THR A 151 -15.25 9.35 -15.42
N ALA A 152 -14.68 9.94 -14.37
CA ALA A 152 -15.07 9.69 -12.99
C ALA A 152 -14.78 10.89 -12.09
N SER A 153 -15.52 10.97 -10.99
CA SER A 153 -15.19 11.85 -9.87
C SER A 153 -15.53 11.16 -8.55
N TYR A 154 -14.67 11.32 -7.55
CA TYR A 154 -14.84 10.71 -6.24
C TYR A 154 -14.18 11.55 -5.15
N PRO A 155 -14.63 11.43 -3.90
CA PRO A 155 -14.00 12.11 -2.77
C PRO A 155 -12.59 11.59 -2.55
N CYS A 156 -11.69 12.50 -2.20
CA CYS A 156 -10.30 12.20 -1.90
C CYS A 156 -9.87 13.00 -0.67
N TRP A 157 -9.36 12.32 0.34
CA TRP A 157 -8.76 12.95 1.50
C TRP A 157 -7.41 13.57 1.16
N PHE A 158 -7.17 14.75 1.72
CA PHE A 158 -5.86 15.38 1.85
C PHE A 158 -5.59 15.48 3.34
N PHE A 159 -4.67 14.68 3.82
CA PHE A 159 -4.37 14.57 5.25
C PHE A 159 -3.51 15.73 5.73
N ASP A 160 -3.67 16.10 6.99
CA ASP A 160 -2.68 16.89 7.70
C ASP A 160 -1.54 15.97 8.18
N LEU A 161 -0.33 16.27 7.75
CA LEU A 161 0.83 15.44 8.05
C LEU A 161 1.06 15.32 9.57
N ASN A 162 0.94 16.44 10.31
CA ASN A 162 1.16 16.44 11.75
C ASN A 162 0.11 15.60 12.48
N THR A 163 -1.15 15.68 12.06
CA THR A 163 -2.24 14.87 12.61
C THR A 163 -1.97 13.38 12.38
N LEU A 164 -1.60 13.00 11.15
CA LEU A 164 -1.28 11.61 10.84
C LEU A 164 -0.06 11.12 11.62
N LEU A 165 1.01 11.90 11.72
CA LEU A 165 2.22 11.52 12.46
C LEU A 165 1.95 11.35 13.95
N LYS A 166 1.17 12.24 14.57
CA LYS A 166 0.76 12.11 15.97
C LYS A 166 -0.04 10.84 16.24
N TYR A 167 -0.83 10.38 15.26
CA TYR A 167 -1.58 9.14 15.37
C TYR A 167 -0.66 7.92 15.59
N PHE A 168 0.56 7.95 15.05
CA PHE A 168 1.53 6.86 15.15
C PHE A 168 2.61 7.04 16.23
N GLU A 169 2.76 8.22 16.82
CA GLU A 169 3.92 8.60 17.67
C GLU A 169 4.18 7.69 18.88
N ASN A 170 3.12 7.07 19.42
CA ASN A 170 3.25 6.18 20.59
C ASN A 170 3.75 4.76 20.23
N ARG A 171 3.75 4.38 18.96
CA ARG A 171 4.08 3.02 18.51
C ARG A 171 5.20 2.98 17.47
N TYR A 172 5.30 4.00 16.64
CA TYR A 172 6.22 4.04 15.51
C TYR A 172 7.08 5.30 15.54
N LYS A 173 8.26 5.17 14.96
CA LYS A 173 9.16 6.31 14.72
C LYS A 173 9.27 6.53 13.22
N ILE A 174 9.29 7.79 12.81
CA ILE A 174 9.54 8.15 11.42
C ILE A 174 10.95 7.72 11.06
N VAL A 175 11.07 7.00 9.96
CA VAL A 175 12.36 6.64 9.36
C VAL A 175 12.75 7.69 8.33
N GLU A 176 11.84 8.02 7.40
CA GLU A 176 12.08 8.98 6.33
C GLU A 176 10.76 9.54 5.79
N ILE A 177 10.82 10.76 5.25
CA ILE A 177 9.74 11.41 4.51
C ILE A 177 10.33 11.94 3.19
N PHE A 178 9.74 11.55 2.06
CA PHE A 178 10.18 11.93 0.72
C PHE A 178 9.25 12.94 0.06
#